data_85a4a8c1d0a18b445936272665acd911
#
_entry.id   85a4a8c1d0a18b445936272665acd911
#
_cell.length_a   1.000
_cell.length_b   1.000
_cell.length_c   1.000
_cell.angle_alpha   90.00
_cell.angle_beta   90.00
_cell.angle_gamma   90.00
#
_symmetry.space_group_name_H-M   'P 1'
#
loop_
_entity.id
_entity.type
_entity.pdbx_description
1 polymer ?
#
loop_
_entity_poly.entity_id
_entity_poly.type
_entity_poly.pdbx_seq_one_letter_code
_entity_poly.pdbx_strand_id
1 'polypeptide(L)'
;MERKTVYIAGLGLIGASLALGIRRAHPEIEILGYNRSEESRRVALERGMVDRVTDDFVAFAPLSDVVILAVPIKQTIAFIKDLAELDLKENVIISDAGSTKAEIVAAAEKYLQNKPVRFV
;
A
#
# COMPACT_ATOMS: atom_id res chain seq x y z
N MET A 1 -16.61 16.48 -2.77
CA MET A 1 -16.32 15.15 -2.22
C MET A 1 -14.86 14.82 -2.44
N GLU A 2 -14.17 14.44 -1.38
CA GLU A 2 -12.76 14.12 -1.49
C GLU A 2 -12.52 12.84 -2.28
N ARG A 3 -11.48 12.86 -3.08
CA ARG A 3 -11.04 11.70 -3.84
C ARG A 3 -10.40 10.69 -2.89
N LYS A 4 -10.81 9.43 -2.97
CA LYS A 4 -10.18 8.36 -2.19
C LYS A 4 -8.81 8.03 -2.77
N THR A 5 -7.90 7.67 -1.89
CA THR A 5 -6.51 7.36 -2.24
C THR A 5 -6.15 5.95 -1.81
N VAL A 6 -5.69 5.15 -2.76
CA VAL A 6 -5.19 3.80 -2.51
C VAL A 6 -3.69 3.78 -2.78
N TYR A 7 -2.93 3.26 -1.83
CA TYR A 7 -1.48 3.17 -1.93
C TYR A 7 -1.07 1.71 -2.04
N ILE A 8 -0.41 1.36 -3.14
CA ILE A 8 0.03 -0.01 -3.39
C ILE A 8 1.55 -0.06 -3.23
N ALA A 9 2.01 -0.76 -2.20
CA ALA A 9 3.43 -0.95 -1.95
C ALA A 9 3.87 -2.24 -2.62
N GLY A 10 4.64 -2.12 -3.68
CA GLY A 10 5.09 -3.22 -4.51
C GLY A 10 4.34 -3.27 -5.83
N LEU A 11 5.04 -2.92 -6.92
CA LEU A 11 4.44 -2.86 -8.25
C LEU A 11 4.94 -4.01 -9.13
N GLY A 12 5.15 -5.17 -8.51
CA GLY A 12 5.40 -6.41 -9.23
C GLY A 12 4.09 -6.94 -9.82
N LEU A 13 4.04 -8.22 -10.14
CA LEU A 13 2.89 -8.80 -10.83
C LEU A 13 1.57 -8.59 -10.08
N ILE A 14 1.55 -8.88 -8.80
CA ILE A 14 0.31 -8.78 -8.00
C ILE A 14 -0.09 -7.33 -7.80
N GLY A 15 0.85 -6.48 -7.41
CA GLY A 15 0.57 -5.06 -7.18
C GLY A 15 0.11 -4.36 -8.45
N ALA A 16 0.77 -4.64 -9.58
CA ALA A 16 0.37 -4.07 -10.87
C ALA A 16 -1.03 -4.52 -11.27
N SER A 17 -1.36 -5.80 -11.06
CA SER A 17 -2.69 -6.32 -11.37
C SER A 17 -3.77 -5.65 -10.53
N LEU A 18 -3.49 -5.44 -9.24
CA LEU A 18 -4.42 -4.72 -8.35
C LEU A 18 -4.62 -3.29 -8.82
N ALA A 19 -3.53 -2.60 -9.16
CA ALA A 19 -3.62 -1.21 -9.64
C ALA A 19 -4.49 -1.10 -10.87
N LEU A 20 -4.27 -1.98 -11.85
CA LEU A 20 -5.06 -1.98 -13.08
C LEU A 20 -6.53 -2.31 -12.81
N GLY A 21 -6.79 -3.27 -11.92
CA GLY A 21 -8.15 -3.63 -11.55
C GLY A 21 -8.90 -2.47 -10.91
N ILE A 22 -8.25 -1.78 -9.99
CA ILE A 22 -8.84 -0.61 -9.33
C ILE A 22 -9.07 0.50 -10.35
N ARG A 23 -8.11 0.73 -11.23
CA ARG A 23 -8.23 1.78 -12.26
C ARG A 23 -9.42 1.54 -13.17
N ARG A 24 -9.67 0.29 -13.54
CA ARG A 24 -10.82 -0.06 -14.40
C ARG A 24 -12.15 0.05 -13.68
N ALA A 25 -12.19 -0.43 -12.43
CA ALA A 25 -13.43 -0.45 -11.66
C ALA A 25 -13.79 0.92 -11.11
N HIS A 26 -12.78 1.71 -10.73
CA HIS A 26 -12.97 2.97 -10.02
C HIS A 26 -11.98 4.02 -10.54
N PRO A 27 -12.18 4.55 -11.75
CA PRO A 27 -11.24 5.51 -12.33
C PRO A 27 -11.13 6.82 -11.55
N GLU A 28 -12.06 7.07 -10.64
CA GLU A 28 -12.04 8.27 -9.78
C GLU A 28 -11.03 8.17 -8.64
N ILE A 29 -10.58 6.95 -8.29
CA ILE A 29 -9.63 6.75 -7.17
C ILE A 29 -8.23 7.18 -7.57
N GLU A 30 -7.56 7.92 -6.68
CA GLU A 30 -6.14 8.21 -6.85
C GLU A 30 -5.33 6.99 -6.42
N ILE A 31 -4.44 6.52 -7.28
CA ILE A 31 -3.60 5.36 -7.00
C ILE A 31 -2.17 5.82 -6.86
N LEU A 32 -1.59 5.58 -5.69
CA LEU A 32 -0.19 5.84 -5.41
C LEU A 32 0.54 4.52 -5.37
N GLY A 33 1.80 4.51 -5.78
CA GLY A 33 2.58 3.29 -5.81
C GLY A 33 3.96 3.46 -5.22
N TYR A 34 4.43 2.40 -4.58
CA TYR A 34 5.81 2.29 -4.14
C TYR A 34 6.46 1.11 -4.84
N ASN A 35 7.67 1.30 -5.31
CA ASN A 35 8.51 0.19 -5.72
C ASN A 35 9.98 0.61 -5.57
N ARG A 36 10.82 -0.36 -5.22
CA ARG A 36 12.23 -0.10 -5.06
C ARG A 36 12.93 0.12 -6.40
N SER A 37 12.45 -0.55 -7.44
CA SER A 37 13.03 -0.47 -8.78
C SER A 37 12.57 0.78 -9.52
N GLU A 38 13.52 1.57 -9.99
CA GLU A 38 13.23 2.74 -10.80
C GLU A 38 12.49 2.36 -12.09
N GLU A 39 12.91 1.26 -12.72
CA GLU A 39 12.27 0.79 -13.93
C GLU A 39 10.81 0.43 -13.70
N SER A 40 10.52 -0.30 -12.61
CA SER A 40 9.13 -0.65 -12.29
C SER A 40 8.28 0.58 -12.03
N ARG A 41 8.83 1.59 -11.37
CA ARG A 41 8.11 2.85 -11.14
C ARG A 41 7.82 3.56 -12.47
N ARG A 42 8.79 3.61 -13.34
CA ARG A 42 8.64 4.25 -14.65
C ARG A 42 7.57 3.55 -15.49
N VAL A 43 7.60 2.22 -15.53
CA VAL A 43 6.63 1.45 -16.30
C VAL A 43 5.22 1.65 -15.75
N ALA A 44 5.08 1.69 -14.43
CA ALA A 44 3.76 1.88 -13.80
C ALA A 44 3.16 3.24 -14.18
N LEU A 45 3.98 4.29 -14.22
CA LEU A 45 3.52 5.61 -14.65
C LEU A 45 3.19 5.63 -16.14
N GLU A 46 4.07 5.08 -16.97
CA GLU A 46 3.86 5.08 -18.43
C GLU A 46 2.60 4.33 -18.84
N ARG A 47 2.29 3.26 -18.14
CA ARG A 47 1.11 2.45 -18.44
C ARG A 47 -0.16 2.93 -17.75
N GLY A 48 -0.08 4.04 -17.03
CA GLY A 48 -1.23 4.60 -16.34
C GLY A 48 -1.76 3.74 -15.20
N MET A 49 -0.94 2.86 -14.65
CA MET A 49 -1.33 2.01 -13.53
C MET A 49 -1.53 2.81 -12.25
N VAL A 50 -0.69 3.83 -12.07
CA VAL A 50 -0.69 4.66 -10.87
C VAL A 50 -0.61 6.13 -11.28
N ASP A 51 -1.03 7.00 -10.38
CA ASP A 51 -0.97 8.44 -10.59
C ASP A 51 0.36 9.03 -10.15
N ARG A 52 0.95 8.49 -9.09
CA ARG A 52 2.25 8.92 -8.58
C ARG A 52 3.00 7.71 -8.01
N VAL A 53 4.33 7.79 -8.01
CA VAL A 53 5.18 6.72 -7.47
C VAL A 53 6.24 7.29 -6.53
N THR A 54 6.77 6.43 -5.68
CA THR A 54 7.87 6.78 -4.78
C THR A 54 8.76 5.56 -4.56
N ASP A 55 10.02 5.81 -4.19
CA ASP A 55 10.93 4.77 -3.71
C ASP A 55 11.06 4.80 -2.19
N ASP A 56 10.27 5.64 -1.53
CA ASP A 56 10.24 5.77 -0.07
C ASP A 56 8.84 5.45 0.44
N PHE A 57 8.69 4.28 1.03
CA PHE A 57 7.37 3.78 1.44
C PHE A 57 6.62 4.78 2.35
N VAL A 58 7.32 5.42 3.27
CA VAL A 58 6.66 6.29 4.25
C VAL A 58 6.12 7.58 3.64
N ALA A 59 6.57 7.92 2.44
CA ALA A 59 6.18 9.21 1.82
C ALA A 59 4.69 9.33 1.55
N PHE A 60 4.03 8.24 1.12
CA PHE A 60 2.63 8.28 0.71
C PHE A 60 1.67 7.67 1.73
N ALA A 61 2.17 6.92 2.71
CA ALA A 61 1.29 6.25 3.66
C ALA A 61 0.36 7.21 4.41
N PRO A 62 0.84 8.37 4.90
CA PRO A 62 -0.06 9.30 5.61
C PRO A 62 -1.16 9.91 4.73
N LEU A 63 -1.01 9.86 3.42
CA LEU A 63 -1.98 10.44 2.48
C LEU A 63 -3.10 9.45 2.11
N SER A 64 -3.00 8.20 2.55
CA SER A 64 -3.76 7.11 1.99
C SER A 64 -4.95 6.71 2.83
N ASP A 65 -6.05 6.37 2.17
CA ASP A 65 -7.23 5.80 2.79
C ASP A 65 -7.12 4.28 2.89
N VAL A 66 -6.40 3.68 1.94
CA VAL A 66 -6.15 2.23 1.90
C VAL A 66 -4.68 2.02 1.55
N VAL A 67 -4.01 1.16 2.30
CA VAL A 67 -2.63 0.76 2.01
C VAL A 67 -2.62 -0.74 1.75
N ILE A 68 -2.15 -1.15 0.59
CA ILE A 68 -2.05 -2.56 0.20
C ILE A 68 -0.58 -2.92 0.10
N LEU A 69 -0.16 -3.92 0.88
CA LEU A 69 1.21 -4.36 0.93
C LEU A 69 1.38 -5.59 0.04
N ALA A 70 2.04 -5.38 -1.12
CA ALA A 70 2.25 -6.43 -2.12
C ALA A 70 3.76 -6.67 -2.31
N VAL A 71 4.45 -6.85 -1.20
CA VAL A 71 5.90 -7.09 -1.14
C VAL A 71 6.18 -8.38 -0.39
N PRO A 72 7.41 -8.92 -0.45
CA PRO A 72 7.74 -10.12 0.31
C PRO A 72 7.47 -9.98 1.80
N ILE A 73 7.25 -11.10 2.48
CA ILE A 73 6.78 -11.11 3.88
C ILE A 73 7.68 -10.32 4.82
N LYS A 74 9.00 -10.43 4.67
CA LYS A 74 9.92 -9.68 5.54
C LYS A 74 9.74 -8.17 5.38
N GLN A 75 9.56 -7.73 4.16
CA GLN A 75 9.35 -6.32 3.87
C GLN A 75 7.96 -5.87 4.31
N THR A 76 6.95 -6.74 4.17
CA THR A 76 5.60 -6.47 4.67
C THR A 76 5.64 -6.19 6.18
N ILE A 77 6.33 -7.03 6.92
CA ILE A 77 6.45 -6.85 8.38
C ILE A 77 7.17 -5.55 8.71
N ALA A 78 8.25 -5.25 7.99
CA ALA A 78 8.98 -3.99 8.18
C ALA A 78 8.09 -2.79 7.90
N PHE A 79 7.27 -2.85 6.84
CA PHE A 79 6.36 -1.77 6.51
C PHE A 79 5.24 -1.60 7.53
N ILE A 80 4.73 -2.70 8.10
CA ILE A 80 3.75 -2.62 9.18
C ILE A 80 4.36 -1.89 10.38
N LYS A 81 5.60 -2.19 10.69
CA LYS A 81 6.32 -1.51 11.77
C LYS A 81 6.48 -0.02 11.48
N ASP A 82 6.82 0.33 10.24
CA ASP A 82 6.92 1.72 9.83
C ASP A 82 5.58 2.43 9.96
N LEU A 83 4.49 1.78 9.52
CA LEU A 83 3.15 2.36 9.61
C LEU A 83 2.76 2.66 11.06
N ALA A 84 3.22 1.85 12.00
CA ALA A 84 2.91 2.06 13.42
C ALA A 84 3.50 3.36 13.97
N GLU A 85 4.54 3.88 13.33
CA GLU A 85 5.21 5.10 13.76
C GLU A 85 4.77 6.35 13.01
N LEU A 86 3.87 6.18 12.03
CA LEU A 86 3.41 7.29 11.21
C LEU A 86 2.07 7.83 11.72
N ASP A 87 1.81 9.09 11.38
CA ASP A 87 0.52 9.73 11.63
C ASP A 87 -0.39 9.45 10.43
N LEU A 88 -1.12 8.35 10.50
CA LEU A 88 -1.97 7.89 9.42
C LEU A 88 -3.37 8.48 9.54
N LYS A 89 -4.11 8.49 8.42
CA LYS A 89 -5.52 8.90 8.44
C LYS A 89 -6.30 7.99 9.38
N GLU A 90 -7.26 8.58 10.09
CA GLU A 90 -8.14 7.83 10.95
C GLU A 90 -8.94 6.81 10.13
N ASN A 91 -9.04 5.60 10.63
CA ASN A 91 -9.74 4.49 9.97
C ASN A 91 -9.11 4.04 8.65
N VAL A 92 -7.82 4.30 8.45
CA VAL A 92 -7.12 3.77 7.28
C VAL A 92 -7.22 2.23 7.28
N ILE A 93 -7.42 1.68 6.10
CA ILE A 93 -7.46 0.23 5.93
C ILE A 93 -6.09 -0.24 5.43
N ILE A 94 -5.50 -1.18 6.13
CA ILE A 94 -4.22 -1.78 5.75
C ILE A 94 -4.48 -3.24 5.43
N SER A 95 -4.06 -3.66 4.26
CA SER A 95 -4.22 -5.04 3.82
C SER A 95 -2.93 -5.54 3.20
N ASP A 96 -2.76 -6.84 3.13
CA ASP A 96 -1.64 -7.43 2.43
C ASP A 96 -2.13 -8.35 1.32
N ALA A 97 -1.31 -8.50 0.29
CA ALA A 97 -1.55 -9.43 -0.79
C ALA A 97 -0.62 -10.67 -0.67
N GLY A 98 0.00 -10.83 0.49
CA GLY A 98 0.93 -11.92 0.74
C GLY A 98 0.25 -13.22 1.10
N SER A 99 1.04 -14.28 1.16
CA SER A 99 0.55 -15.63 1.33
C SER A 99 0.59 -16.18 2.75
N THR A 100 1.38 -15.61 3.65
CA THR A 100 1.55 -16.15 5.00
C THR A 100 0.88 -15.27 6.03
N LYS A 101 -0.42 -15.47 6.18
CA LYS A 101 -1.26 -14.61 7.03
C LYS A 101 -0.88 -14.62 8.50
N ALA A 102 -0.48 -15.78 9.04
CA ALA A 102 -0.21 -15.91 10.47
C ALA A 102 0.86 -14.93 10.96
N GLU A 103 1.99 -14.83 10.23
CA GLU A 103 3.07 -13.92 10.61
C GLU A 103 2.67 -12.47 10.43
N ILE A 104 1.93 -12.17 9.39
CA ILE A 104 1.48 -10.80 9.09
C ILE A 104 0.46 -10.35 10.13
N VAL A 105 -0.48 -11.20 10.50
CA VAL A 105 -1.47 -10.88 11.53
C VAL A 105 -0.78 -10.66 12.87
N ALA A 106 0.21 -11.50 13.22
CA ALA A 106 0.96 -11.34 14.45
C ALA A 106 1.70 -9.98 14.49
N ALA A 107 2.31 -9.60 13.36
CA ALA A 107 2.98 -8.31 13.27
C ALA A 107 1.99 -7.14 13.40
N ALA A 108 0.84 -7.26 12.75
CA ALA A 108 -0.19 -6.23 12.83
C ALA A 108 -0.69 -6.07 14.27
N GLU A 109 -0.95 -7.18 14.96
CA GLU A 109 -1.38 -7.14 16.35
C GLU A 109 -0.31 -6.50 17.24
N LYS A 110 0.95 -6.82 17.00
CA LYS A 110 2.05 -6.31 17.81
C LYS A 110 2.29 -4.81 17.61
N TYR A 111 2.29 -4.35 16.36
CA TYR A 111 2.72 -2.99 16.05
C TYR A 111 1.59 -1.99 15.88
N LEU A 112 0.39 -2.45 15.47
CA LEU A 112 -0.73 -1.56 15.19
C LEU A 112 -1.82 -1.58 16.27
N GLN A 113 -1.57 -2.25 17.39
CA GLN A 113 -2.57 -2.53 18.42
C GLN A 113 -3.25 -1.30 18.93
N ASN A 114 -2.79 -0.22 19.17
CA ASN A 114 -3.47 0.94 19.72
C ASN A 114 -3.66 2.07 18.71
N LYS A 115 -3.64 1.73 17.43
CA LYS A 115 -3.80 2.70 16.37
C LYS A 115 -5.22 2.68 15.83
N PRO A 116 -5.77 3.83 15.39
CA PRO A 116 -7.11 3.87 14.77
C PRO A 116 -7.06 3.40 13.32
N VAL A 117 -6.53 2.20 13.10
CA VAL A 117 -6.41 1.61 11.78
C VAL A 117 -7.12 0.26 11.74
N ARG A 118 -7.50 -0.16 10.54
CA ARG A 118 -8.13 -1.46 10.32
C ARG A 118 -7.20 -2.32 9.47
N PHE A 119 -6.78 -3.45 10.02
CA PHE A 119 -5.97 -4.41 9.27
C PHE A 119 -6.87 -5.56 8.79
N VAL A 120 -6.84 -5.80 7.50
CA VAL A 120 -7.72 -6.79 6.87
C VAL A 120 -6.94 -7.88 6.15
#